data_9c6608d943cc5c6eb14d89cee6d09828
#
_entry.id   9c6608d943cc5c6eb14d89cee6d09828
#
_cell.length_a   1.000
_cell.length_b   1.000
_cell.length_c   1.000
_cell.angle_alpha   90.00
_cell.angle_beta   90.00
_cell.angle_gamma   90.00
#
_symmetry.space_group_name_H-M   'P 1'
#
loop_
_entity.id
_entity.type
_entity.pdbx_description
1 polymer ?
#
loop_
_entity_poly.entity_id
_entity_poly.type
_entity_poly.pdbx_seq_one_letter_code
_entity_poly.pdbx_strand_id
1 'polypeptide(L)'
;MATLSEVMQKIFVALFLSLLFFSCSEQVYEYEEMVRQELKATNQTMTEVEIKKWAIYLSKWSEPNFYQATIEEFKKVDLQNFPKKNSILFIGSSSIVYWKTLKEDMFPHEVLNRGFGGAHIAHINNHFSEVVSPYEPKGIVFFCGTNDLAALKFTDEVFNDFLIFFKKVKVTLPSTKIFVIGIKPSIARYHLRDKQLIMNNLIAELAENEKNLIYIDVWDEMLLEDKKANPSLFVEDGLHMNENGYRIWKNLVKPHLDKNFKT
;
A
#
# COMPACT_ATOMS: atom_id res chain seq x y z
N MET A 1 -4.37 -52.54 -13.14
CA MET A 1 -5.41 -51.68 -13.74
C MET A 1 -5.73 -50.63 -12.71
N ALA A 2 -5.57 -49.34 -13.07
CA ALA A 2 -5.95 -48.23 -12.16
C ALA A 2 -7.46 -48.25 -11.96
N THR A 3 -7.92 -48.02 -10.75
CA THR A 3 -9.35 -47.96 -10.46
C THR A 3 -10.00 -46.73 -11.13
N LEU A 4 -11.30 -46.78 -11.43
CA LEU A 4 -12.05 -45.67 -12.01
C LEU A 4 -11.90 -44.39 -11.17
N SER A 5 -11.78 -44.54 -9.85
CA SER A 5 -11.52 -43.46 -8.90
C SER A 5 -10.17 -42.77 -9.10
N GLU A 6 -9.09 -43.54 -9.32
CA GLU A 6 -7.74 -42.99 -9.56
C GLU A 6 -7.63 -42.25 -10.91
N VAL A 7 -8.35 -42.75 -11.93
CA VAL A 7 -8.42 -42.09 -13.24
C VAL A 7 -9.19 -40.78 -13.15
N MET A 8 -10.34 -40.77 -12.47
CA MET A 8 -11.12 -39.56 -12.23
C MET A 8 -10.35 -38.50 -11.41
N GLN A 9 -9.60 -38.93 -10.38
CA GLN A 9 -8.79 -38.03 -9.56
C GLN A 9 -7.65 -37.40 -10.36
N LYS A 10 -6.99 -38.14 -11.25
CA LYS A 10 -5.96 -37.62 -12.17
C LYS A 10 -6.54 -36.62 -13.21
N ILE A 11 -7.74 -36.91 -13.73
CA ILE A 11 -8.42 -36.00 -14.66
C ILE A 11 -8.83 -34.73 -13.95
N PHE A 12 -9.32 -34.80 -12.70
CA PHE A 12 -9.71 -33.65 -11.91
C PHE A 12 -8.50 -32.75 -11.57
N VAL A 13 -7.37 -33.37 -11.20
CA VAL A 13 -6.11 -32.66 -10.93
C VAL A 13 -5.57 -32.00 -12.22
N ALA A 14 -5.62 -32.72 -13.35
CA ALA A 14 -5.18 -32.18 -14.65
C ALA A 14 -6.07 -31.00 -15.11
N LEU A 15 -7.40 -31.10 -14.97
CA LEU A 15 -8.33 -30.03 -15.25
C LEU A 15 -8.14 -28.83 -14.31
N PHE A 16 -7.94 -29.06 -13.01
CA PHE A 16 -7.67 -28.01 -12.04
C PHE A 16 -6.35 -27.29 -12.32
N LEU A 17 -5.30 -28.04 -12.64
CA LEU A 17 -4.02 -27.46 -13.07
C LEU A 17 -4.15 -26.69 -14.39
N SER A 18 -4.91 -27.18 -15.37
CA SER A 18 -5.13 -26.45 -16.62
C SER A 18 -5.90 -25.14 -16.42
N LEU A 19 -6.90 -25.13 -15.54
CA LEU A 19 -7.63 -23.92 -15.16
C LEU A 19 -6.75 -22.90 -14.45
N LEU A 20 -5.83 -23.33 -13.58
CA LEU A 20 -4.85 -22.45 -12.92
C LEU A 20 -3.84 -21.86 -13.92
N PHE A 21 -3.37 -22.67 -14.89
CA PHE A 21 -2.49 -22.18 -15.96
C PHE A 21 -3.21 -21.21 -16.91
N PHE A 22 -4.48 -21.44 -17.20
CA PHE A 22 -5.29 -20.55 -18.03
C PHE A 22 -5.51 -19.20 -17.33
N SER A 23 -5.86 -19.19 -16.05
CA SER A 23 -6.04 -17.97 -15.24
C SER A 23 -4.75 -17.15 -15.13
N CYS A 24 -3.60 -17.79 -14.91
CA CYS A 24 -2.31 -17.11 -14.82
C CYS A 24 -1.87 -16.53 -16.19
N SER A 25 -2.13 -17.21 -17.30
CA SER A 25 -1.81 -16.71 -18.64
C SER A 25 -2.70 -15.54 -19.06
N GLU A 26 -3.97 -15.57 -18.66
CA GLU A 26 -4.93 -14.50 -18.93
C GLU A 26 -4.57 -13.22 -18.18
N GLN A 27 -4.24 -13.33 -16.90
CA GLN A 27 -3.79 -12.20 -16.09
C GLN A 27 -2.49 -11.58 -16.60
N VAL A 28 -1.51 -12.37 -17.03
CA VAL A 28 -0.27 -11.84 -17.63
C VAL A 28 -0.57 -11.11 -18.92
N TYR A 29 -1.48 -11.62 -19.76
CA TYR A 29 -1.89 -10.97 -21.00
C TYR A 29 -2.56 -9.60 -20.73
N GLU A 30 -3.43 -9.51 -19.72
CA GLU A 30 -4.02 -8.24 -19.30
C GLU A 30 -2.94 -7.21 -18.92
N TYR A 31 -1.93 -7.60 -18.14
CA TYR A 31 -0.80 -6.74 -17.81
C TYR A 31 0.06 -6.38 -19.02
N GLU A 32 0.24 -7.27 -20.01
CA GLU A 32 0.94 -6.92 -21.26
C GLU A 32 0.21 -5.78 -21.99
N GLU A 33 -1.11 -5.84 -22.08
CA GLU A 33 -1.91 -4.79 -22.72
C GLU A 33 -1.85 -3.48 -21.91
N MET A 34 -1.92 -3.54 -20.58
CA MET A 34 -1.77 -2.35 -19.72
C MET A 34 -0.40 -1.70 -19.91
N VAL A 35 0.68 -2.47 -19.98
CA VAL A 35 2.03 -1.98 -20.22
C VAL A 35 2.12 -1.30 -21.59
N ARG A 36 1.54 -1.89 -22.66
CA ARG A 36 1.52 -1.29 -24.00
C ARG A 36 0.77 0.04 -24.01
N GLN A 37 -0.36 0.14 -23.31
CA GLN A 37 -1.12 1.38 -23.17
C GLN A 37 -0.33 2.47 -22.47
N GLU A 38 0.35 2.14 -21.36
CA GLU A 38 1.17 3.08 -20.62
C GLU A 38 2.38 3.55 -21.46
N LEU A 39 3.07 2.66 -22.16
CA LEU A 39 4.16 3.00 -23.07
C LEU A 39 3.70 3.98 -24.15
N LYS A 40 2.51 3.74 -24.72
CA LYS A 40 1.91 4.64 -25.71
C LYS A 40 1.57 6.01 -25.10
N ALA A 41 1.00 6.04 -23.91
CA ALA A 41 0.62 7.26 -23.19
C ALA A 41 1.84 8.11 -22.80
N THR A 42 2.96 7.46 -22.45
CA THR A 42 4.20 8.12 -22.01
C THR A 42 5.21 8.34 -23.15
N ASN A 43 4.89 7.93 -24.38
CA ASN A 43 5.79 7.96 -25.54
C ASN A 43 7.12 7.22 -25.26
N GLN A 44 7.04 6.11 -24.51
CA GLN A 44 8.17 5.24 -24.23
C GLN A 44 8.11 3.97 -25.07
N THR A 45 9.23 3.27 -25.21
CA THR A 45 9.32 2.03 -25.97
C THR A 45 10.01 0.94 -25.15
N MET A 46 9.51 -0.27 -25.29
CA MET A 46 10.11 -1.51 -24.78
C MET A 46 10.04 -2.59 -25.85
N THR A 47 10.94 -3.55 -25.80
CA THR A 47 10.85 -4.74 -26.63
C THR A 47 9.73 -5.66 -26.13
N GLU A 48 9.21 -6.53 -26.98
CA GLU A 48 8.19 -7.53 -26.60
C GLU A 48 8.64 -8.40 -25.42
N VAL A 49 9.93 -8.72 -25.35
CA VAL A 49 10.52 -9.50 -24.25
C VAL A 49 10.46 -8.71 -22.92
N GLU A 50 10.74 -7.41 -22.97
CA GLU A 50 10.68 -6.54 -21.78
C GLU A 50 9.24 -6.34 -21.33
N ILE A 51 8.30 -6.10 -22.25
CA ILE A 51 6.86 -5.99 -21.95
C ILE A 51 6.40 -7.26 -21.22
N LYS A 52 6.69 -8.43 -21.77
CA LYS A 52 6.31 -9.69 -21.14
C LYS A 52 6.94 -9.90 -19.76
N LYS A 53 8.22 -9.59 -19.60
CA LYS A 53 8.90 -9.67 -18.28
C LYS A 53 8.25 -8.73 -17.27
N TRP A 54 7.93 -7.51 -17.69
CA TRP A 54 7.29 -6.52 -16.83
C TRP A 54 5.88 -6.95 -16.45
N ALA A 55 5.08 -7.44 -17.40
CA ALA A 55 3.75 -7.97 -17.17
C ALA A 55 3.74 -9.13 -16.17
N ILE A 56 4.66 -10.09 -16.31
CA ILE A 56 4.84 -11.19 -15.36
C ILE A 56 5.18 -10.67 -13.96
N TYR A 57 6.06 -9.66 -13.87
CA TYR A 57 6.39 -9.05 -12.59
C TYR A 57 5.17 -8.37 -11.95
N LEU A 58 4.43 -7.55 -12.70
CA LEU A 58 3.24 -6.84 -12.23
C LEU A 58 2.14 -7.82 -11.78
N SER A 59 1.88 -8.86 -12.56
CA SER A 59 0.94 -9.92 -12.21
C SER A 59 1.27 -10.55 -10.85
N LYS A 60 2.52 -10.98 -10.68
CA LYS A 60 2.99 -11.55 -9.40
C LYS A 60 2.92 -10.55 -8.25
N TRP A 61 3.36 -9.32 -8.49
CA TRP A 61 3.35 -8.28 -7.47
C TRP A 61 1.93 -7.94 -7.01
N SER A 62 0.93 -8.16 -7.85
CA SER A 62 -0.49 -7.94 -7.52
C SER A 62 -1.16 -9.14 -6.85
N GLU A 63 -0.48 -10.29 -6.71
CA GLU A 63 -1.04 -11.44 -6.01
C GLU A 63 -1.32 -11.13 -4.53
N PRO A 64 -2.51 -11.45 -4.01
CA PRO A 64 -2.89 -11.14 -2.63
C PRO A 64 -1.89 -11.62 -1.57
N ASN A 65 -1.27 -12.78 -1.79
CA ASN A 65 -0.33 -13.41 -0.87
C ASN A 65 1.15 -13.07 -1.13
N PHE A 66 1.43 -12.09 -2.00
CA PHE A 66 2.82 -11.73 -2.37
C PHE A 66 3.70 -11.43 -1.14
N TYR A 67 3.12 -10.90 -0.06
CA TYR A 67 3.83 -10.56 1.18
C TYR A 67 3.68 -11.58 2.30
N GLN A 68 3.19 -12.80 2.03
CA GLN A 68 2.99 -13.82 3.07
C GLN A 68 4.21 -14.03 3.98
N ALA A 69 5.42 -14.11 3.41
CA ALA A 69 6.66 -14.28 4.17
C ALA A 69 6.92 -13.13 5.16
N THR A 70 6.64 -11.87 4.76
CA THR A 70 6.78 -10.70 5.63
C THR A 70 5.76 -10.73 6.75
N ILE A 71 4.54 -11.15 6.46
CA ILE A 71 3.47 -11.28 7.46
C ILE A 71 3.80 -12.36 8.49
N GLU A 72 4.31 -13.51 8.03
CA GLU A 72 4.78 -14.57 8.94
C GLU A 72 5.93 -14.10 9.84
N GLU A 73 6.81 -13.21 9.37
CA GLU A 73 7.86 -12.64 10.19
C GLU A 73 7.29 -11.71 11.27
N PHE A 74 6.28 -10.89 10.96
CA PHE A 74 5.56 -10.12 11.98
C PHE A 74 4.95 -11.03 13.05
N LYS A 75 4.30 -12.12 12.66
CA LYS A 75 3.73 -13.10 13.59
C LYS A 75 4.78 -13.71 14.51
N LYS A 76 5.95 -14.08 13.98
CA LYS A 76 7.04 -14.64 14.80
C LYS A 76 7.53 -13.65 15.86
N VAL A 77 7.70 -12.39 15.48
CA VAL A 77 8.08 -11.32 16.42
C VAL A 77 7.00 -11.13 17.48
N ASP A 78 5.74 -11.11 17.07
CA ASP A 78 4.59 -10.92 17.96
C ASP A 78 4.41 -12.08 18.95
N LEU A 79 4.73 -13.32 18.53
CA LEU A 79 4.74 -14.47 19.45
C LEU A 79 5.77 -14.33 20.58
N GLN A 80 6.87 -13.62 20.35
CA GLN A 80 7.89 -13.38 21.37
C GLN A 80 7.51 -12.22 22.29
N ASN A 81 6.95 -11.17 21.72
CA ASN A 81 6.55 -9.98 22.46
C ASN A 81 5.39 -9.28 21.71
N PHE A 82 4.17 -9.63 22.11
CA PHE A 82 2.98 -9.06 21.46
C PHE A 82 2.89 -7.54 21.71
N PRO A 83 2.67 -6.74 20.65
CA PRO A 83 2.57 -5.30 20.78
C PRO A 83 1.46 -4.85 21.73
N LYS A 84 1.71 -3.73 22.40
CA LYS A 84 0.76 -3.15 23.34
C LYS A 84 -0.52 -2.71 22.62
N LYS A 85 -1.67 -3.19 23.10
CA LYS A 85 -2.98 -2.74 22.62
C LYS A 85 -3.15 -1.23 22.81
N ASN A 86 -4.04 -0.61 22.07
CA ASN A 86 -4.26 0.84 22.08
C ASN A 86 -3.02 1.67 21.67
N SER A 87 -2.01 1.07 21.04
CA SER A 87 -0.96 1.81 20.34
C SER A 87 -1.51 2.48 19.08
N ILE A 88 -0.74 3.38 18.49
CA ILE A 88 -1.03 3.91 17.16
C ILE A 88 -0.31 3.03 16.14
N LEU A 89 -1.08 2.38 15.27
CA LEU A 89 -0.56 1.53 14.21
C LEU A 89 -0.16 2.36 13.00
N PHE A 90 1.09 2.29 12.58
CA PHE A 90 1.57 2.80 11.30
C PHE A 90 1.61 1.64 10.31
N ILE A 91 0.77 1.71 9.28
CA ILE A 91 0.66 0.66 8.27
C ILE A 91 0.71 1.24 6.86
N GLY A 92 1.30 0.49 5.95
CA GLY A 92 1.42 0.90 4.55
C GLY A 92 2.65 0.32 3.89
N SER A 93 3.19 1.08 2.92
CA SER A 93 4.29 0.63 2.08
C SER A 93 5.67 1.02 2.62
N SER A 94 6.68 1.01 1.75
CA SER A 94 8.09 1.27 2.09
C SER A 94 8.33 2.59 2.84
N SER A 95 7.55 3.64 2.61
CA SER A 95 7.70 4.90 3.35
C SER A 95 7.37 4.74 4.85
N ILE A 96 6.53 3.78 5.22
CA ILE A 96 6.32 3.43 6.63
C ILE A 96 7.49 2.58 7.14
N VAL A 97 7.95 1.58 6.37
CA VAL A 97 9.10 0.72 6.74
C VAL A 97 10.35 1.54 7.04
N TYR A 98 10.64 2.52 6.19
CA TYR A 98 11.87 3.31 6.26
C TYR A 98 11.80 4.50 7.22
N TRP A 99 10.69 4.73 7.90
CA TRP A 99 10.62 5.73 8.99
C TRP A 99 11.32 5.22 10.24
N LYS A 100 12.66 5.28 10.23
CA LYS A 100 13.50 4.68 11.28
C LYS A 100 13.35 5.37 12.64
N THR A 101 13.10 6.67 12.62
CA THR A 101 12.93 7.51 13.83
C THR A 101 11.46 7.60 14.28
N LEU A 102 10.58 6.71 13.79
CA LEU A 102 9.14 6.78 14.03
C LEU A 102 8.78 6.89 15.52
N LYS A 103 9.41 6.10 16.39
CA LYS A 103 9.13 6.09 17.83
C LYS A 103 9.52 7.41 18.49
N GLU A 104 10.69 7.91 18.16
CA GLU A 104 11.22 9.19 18.64
C GLU A 104 10.39 10.36 18.13
N ASP A 105 10.03 10.32 16.85
CA ASP A 105 9.26 11.37 16.19
C ASP A 105 7.84 11.49 16.74
N MET A 106 7.22 10.39 17.11
CA MET A 106 5.85 10.36 17.63
C MET A 106 5.77 10.37 19.15
N PHE A 107 6.93 10.40 19.87
CA PHE A 107 6.91 10.49 21.32
C PHE A 107 6.03 11.67 21.80
N PRO A 108 5.17 11.49 22.84
CA PRO A 108 5.08 10.34 23.78
C PRO A 108 4.07 9.25 23.38
N HIS A 109 3.57 9.24 22.13
CA HIS A 109 2.64 8.20 21.69
C HIS A 109 3.35 6.84 21.54
N GLU A 110 2.70 5.79 22.04
CA GLU A 110 3.09 4.41 21.75
C GLU A 110 2.73 4.09 20.29
N VAL A 111 3.73 3.72 19.48
CA VAL A 111 3.55 3.45 18.05
C VAL A 111 4.03 2.06 17.68
N LEU A 112 3.34 1.45 16.74
CA LEU A 112 3.67 0.15 16.14
C LEU A 112 3.83 0.31 14.64
N ASN A 113 4.99 -0.07 14.09
CA ASN A 113 5.23 -0.08 12.64
C ASN A 113 4.92 -1.48 12.07
N ARG A 114 3.97 -1.54 11.15
CA ARG A 114 3.62 -2.73 10.35
C ARG A 114 3.60 -2.40 8.86
N GLY A 115 4.51 -1.54 8.41
CA GLY A 115 4.75 -1.31 7.00
C GLY A 115 5.44 -2.50 6.34
N PHE A 116 5.14 -2.76 5.07
CA PHE A 116 5.87 -3.70 4.24
C PHE A 116 6.13 -3.13 2.85
N GLY A 117 7.41 -3.19 2.45
CA GLY A 117 7.92 -2.46 1.29
C GLY A 117 7.25 -2.91 -0.02
N GLY A 118 6.82 -1.94 -0.84
CA GLY A 118 6.14 -2.25 -2.10
C GLY A 118 4.65 -2.61 -1.98
N ALA A 119 4.05 -2.58 -0.78
CA ALA A 119 2.66 -2.96 -0.57
C ALA A 119 1.68 -2.18 -1.44
N HIS A 120 0.70 -2.90 -1.97
CA HIS A 120 -0.56 -2.35 -2.49
C HIS A 120 -1.60 -2.32 -1.37
N ILE A 121 -2.65 -1.52 -1.52
CA ILE A 121 -3.75 -1.48 -0.54
C ILE A 121 -4.45 -2.84 -0.45
N ALA A 122 -4.61 -3.54 -1.57
CA ALA A 122 -5.16 -4.89 -1.62
C ALA A 122 -4.40 -5.89 -0.74
N HIS A 123 -3.06 -5.79 -0.63
CA HIS A 123 -2.26 -6.65 0.25
C HIS A 123 -2.60 -6.39 1.73
N ILE A 124 -2.75 -5.10 2.12
CA ILE A 124 -3.16 -4.75 3.49
C ILE A 124 -4.56 -5.30 3.77
N ASN A 125 -5.46 -5.23 2.79
CA ASN A 125 -6.79 -5.79 2.88
C ASN A 125 -6.79 -7.32 3.05
N ASN A 126 -5.94 -8.02 2.31
CA ASN A 126 -5.82 -9.48 2.39
C ASN A 126 -5.32 -9.92 3.78
N HIS A 127 -4.33 -9.23 4.32
CA HIS A 127 -3.72 -9.54 5.60
C HIS A 127 -4.29 -8.75 6.79
N PHE A 128 -5.46 -8.11 6.64
CA PHE A 128 -6.06 -7.23 7.65
C PHE A 128 -6.22 -7.91 9.03
N SER A 129 -6.65 -9.17 9.03
CA SER A 129 -6.81 -9.97 10.26
C SER A 129 -5.50 -10.35 10.94
N GLU A 130 -4.37 -10.12 10.30
CA GLU A 130 -3.03 -10.49 10.76
C GLU A 130 -2.21 -9.27 11.16
N VAL A 131 -2.35 -8.14 10.43
CA VAL A 131 -1.49 -6.96 10.62
C VAL A 131 -2.23 -5.69 11.07
N VAL A 132 -3.55 -5.74 11.25
CA VAL A 132 -4.34 -4.60 11.72
C VAL A 132 -5.19 -4.98 12.93
N SER A 133 -6.16 -5.89 12.76
CA SER A 133 -7.16 -6.15 13.79
C SER A 133 -6.63 -6.72 15.10
N PRO A 134 -5.56 -7.56 15.15
CA PRO A 134 -5.09 -8.14 16.40
C PRO A 134 -4.53 -7.11 17.38
N TYR A 135 -4.06 -5.97 16.88
CA TYR A 135 -3.43 -4.95 17.72
C TYR A 135 -4.43 -4.02 18.40
N GLU A 136 -5.71 -4.05 18.01
CA GLU A 136 -6.75 -3.18 18.55
C GLU A 136 -6.26 -1.73 18.72
N PRO A 137 -5.75 -1.09 17.64
CA PRO A 137 -5.11 0.22 17.74
C PRO A 137 -6.16 1.32 18.03
N LYS A 138 -5.81 2.30 18.87
CA LYS A 138 -6.63 3.50 19.05
C LYS A 138 -6.64 4.42 17.84
N GLY A 139 -5.60 4.34 17.02
CA GLY A 139 -5.43 5.09 15.78
C GLY A 139 -4.60 4.32 14.77
N ILE A 140 -4.89 4.51 13.49
CA ILE A 140 -4.14 3.96 12.37
C ILE A 140 -3.61 5.13 11.56
N VAL A 141 -2.29 5.21 11.36
CA VAL A 141 -1.67 6.07 10.36
C VAL A 141 -1.40 5.23 9.12
N PHE A 142 -2.07 5.58 8.04
CA PHE A 142 -2.08 4.82 6.80
C PHE A 142 -1.35 5.57 5.69
N PHE A 143 -0.42 4.90 4.99
CA PHE A 143 0.21 5.40 3.77
C PHE A 143 0.40 4.29 2.75
N CYS A 144 -0.44 4.24 1.72
CA CYS A 144 -0.36 3.29 0.62
C CYS A 144 -1.07 3.86 -0.62
N GLY A 145 -0.92 3.21 -1.79
CA GLY A 145 -1.58 3.58 -3.05
C GLY A 145 -0.62 3.98 -4.17
N THR A 146 0.55 4.53 -3.84
CA THR A 146 1.53 4.92 -4.88
C THR A 146 2.11 3.72 -5.65
N ASN A 147 2.21 2.54 -5.02
CA ASN A 147 2.65 1.31 -5.68
C ASN A 147 1.56 0.74 -6.58
N ASP A 148 0.32 0.85 -6.15
CA ASP A 148 -0.87 0.46 -6.91
C ASP A 148 -0.92 1.22 -8.24
N LEU A 149 -0.76 2.56 -8.18
CA LEU A 149 -0.70 3.40 -9.39
C LEU A 149 0.52 3.08 -10.27
N ALA A 150 1.68 2.77 -9.65
CA ALA A 150 2.88 2.35 -10.38
C ALA A 150 2.76 0.94 -10.97
N ALA A 151 1.89 0.11 -10.42
CA ALA A 151 1.49 -1.18 -10.99
C ALA A 151 0.37 -1.07 -12.02
N LEU A 152 0.15 0.13 -12.57
CA LEU A 152 -0.79 0.46 -13.64
C LEU A 152 -2.27 0.33 -13.27
N LYS A 153 -2.62 0.15 -12.00
CA LYS A 153 -4.02 0.14 -11.57
C LYS A 153 -4.69 1.49 -11.86
N PHE A 154 -5.97 1.45 -12.20
CA PHE A 154 -6.77 2.65 -12.34
C PHE A 154 -7.04 3.29 -10.98
N THR A 155 -7.21 4.62 -10.96
CA THR A 155 -7.39 5.38 -9.71
C THR A 155 -8.66 4.96 -8.95
N ASP A 156 -9.73 4.63 -9.65
CA ASP A 156 -10.99 4.12 -9.07
C ASP A 156 -10.82 2.74 -8.42
N GLU A 157 -10.03 1.85 -9.00
CA GLU A 157 -9.68 0.55 -8.39
C GLU A 157 -8.91 0.76 -7.08
N VAL A 158 -7.89 1.64 -7.11
CA VAL A 158 -7.08 1.95 -5.91
C VAL A 158 -7.93 2.60 -4.83
N PHE A 159 -8.85 3.50 -5.21
CA PHE A 159 -9.79 4.11 -4.27
C PHE A 159 -10.78 3.09 -3.71
N ASN A 160 -11.27 2.17 -4.53
CA ASN A 160 -12.14 1.08 -4.07
C ASN A 160 -11.42 0.16 -3.09
N ASP A 161 -10.15 -0.18 -3.33
CA ASP A 161 -9.33 -0.92 -2.38
C ASP A 161 -9.21 -0.17 -1.04
N PHE A 162 -9.08 1.17 -1.07
CA PHE A 162 -9.08 1.99 0.14
C PHE A 162 -10.44 1.99 0.85
N LEU A 163 -11.55 2.06 0.12
CA LEU A 163 -12.90 1.95 0.70
C LEU A 163 -13.13 0.61 1.39
N ILE A 164 -12.60 -0.48 0.83
CA ILE A 164 -12.64 -1.81 1.46
C ILE A 164 -11.85 -1.79 2.78
N PHE A 165 -10.64 -1.22 2.79
CA PHE A 165 -9.85 -1.06 4.01
C PHE A 165 -10.60 -0.24 5.07
N PHE A 166 -11.09 0.93 4.69
CA PHE A 166 -11.86 1.82 5.55
C PHE A 166 -13.09 1.12 6.15
N LYS A 167 -13.86 0.41 5.32
CA LYS A 167 -15.02 -0.37 5.76
C LYS A 167 -14.63 -1.48 6.74
N LYS A 168 -13.54 -2.21 6.49
CA LYS A 168 -13.03 -3.23 7.41
C LYS A 168 -12.70 -2.63 8.78
N VAL A 169 -11.98 -1.50 8.82
CA VAL A 169 -11.69 -0.80 10.07
C VAL A 169 -12.97 -0.36 10.76
N LYS A 170 -13.89 0.28 10.04
CA LYS A 170 -15.17 0.78 10.59
C LYS A 170 -16.04 -0.33 11.23
N VAL A 171 -16.00 -1.53 10.65
CA VAL A 171 -16.78 -2.69 11.15
C VAL A 171 -16.05 -3.39 12.30
N THR A 172 -14.75 -3.61 12.18
CA THR A 172 -13.98 -4.45 13.13
C THR A 172 -13.47 -3.63 14.33
N LEU A 173 -13.15 -2.36 14.11
CA LEU A 173 -12.50 -1.46 15.06
C LEU A 173 -13.23 -0.10 15.09
N PRO A 174 -14.51 -0.04 15.45
CA PRO A 174 -15.38 1.13 15.25
C PRO A 174 -14.93 2.39 15.99
N SER A 175 -14.13 2.26 17.05
CA SER A 175 -13.59 3.38 17.83
C SER A 175 -12.25 3.89 17.29
N THR A 176 -11.61 3.17 16.38
CA THR A 176 -10.29 3.50 15.83
C THR A 176 -10.41 4.68 14.86
N LYS A 177 -9.55 5.67 15.03
CA LYS A 177 -9.41 6.78 14.08
C LYS A 177 -8.38 6.44 13.01
N ILE A 178 -8.65 6.80 11.77
CA ILE A 178 -7.75 6.60 10.64
C ILE A 178 -7.18 7.96 10.21
N PHE A 179 -5.86 8.06 10.17
CA PHE A 179 -5.12 9.21 9.66
C PHE A 179 -4.46 8.78 8.37
N VAL A 180 -4.95 9.27 7.24
CA VAL A 180 -4.37 8.96 5.93
C VAL A 180 -3.39 10.04 5.54
N ILE A 181 -2.12 9.66 5.45
CA ILE A 181 -1.12 10.53 4.84
C ILE A 181 -1.36 10.47 3.32
N GLY A 182 -1.59 11.62 2.70
CA GLY A 182 -1.77 11.73 1.25
C GLY A 182 -0.57 11.14 0.49
N ILE A 183 -0.84 10.60 -0.70
CA ILE A 183 0.24 10.15 -1.57
C ILE A 183 1.15 11.34 -1.86
N LYS A 184 2.43 11.21 -1.53
CA LYS A 184 3.42 12.25 -1.67
C LYS A 184 3.91 12.38 -3.12
N PRO A 185 4.29 13.58 -3.59
CA PRO A 185 5.03 13.71 -4.82
C PRO A 185 6.39 12.99 -4.70
N SER A 186 6.95 12.54 -5.82
CA SER A 186 8.30 11.99 -5.87
C SER A 186 8.90 12.18 -7.27
N ILE A 187 10.22 12.24 -7.35
CA ILE A 187 10.93 12.43 -8.62
C ILE A 187 10.71 11.22 -9.53
N ALA A 188 10.93 10.02 -8.97
CA ALA A 188 10.82 8.76 -9.71
C ALA A 188 9.41 8.48 -10.26
N ARG A 189 8.37 9.04 -9.63
CA ARG A 189 6.96 8.83 -10.01
C ARG A 189 6.23 10.12 -10.37
N TYR A 190 6.97 11.14 -10.78
CA TYR A 190 6.36 12.44 -11.11
C TYR A 190 5.38 12.35 -12.29
N HIS A 191 5.60 11.40 -13.19
CA HIS A 191 4.67 11.10 -14.30
C HIS A 191 3.29 10.61 -13.83
N LEU A 192 3.17 10.10 -12.60
CA LEU A 192 1.92 9.64 -11.99
C LEU A 192 1.20 10.73 -11.18
N ARG A 193 1.74 11.95 -11.12
CA ARG A 193 1.25 13.01 -10.23
C ARG A 193 -0.25 13.28 -10.34
N ASP A 194 -0.79 13.27 -11.56
CA ASP A 194 -2.20 13.58 -11.79
C ASP A 194 -3.10 12.48 -11.20
N LYS A 195 -2.72 11.20 -11.37
CA LYS A 195 -3.39 10.05 -10.73
C LYS A 195 -3.27 10.12 -9.20
N GLN A 196 -2.10 10.52 -8.68
CA GLN A 196 -1.86 10.67 -7.25
C GLN A 196 -2.73 11.79 -6.64
N LEU A 197 -2.84 12.95 -7.31
CA LEU A 197 -3.70 14.05 -6.88
C LEU A 197 -5.19 13.68 -6.90
N ILE A 198 -5.65 12.98 -7.94
CA ILE A 198 -7.02 12.45 -7.99
C ILE A 198 -7.29 11.56 -6.78
N MET A 199 -6.39 10.63 -6.47
CA MET A 199 -6.53 9.74 -5.32
C MET A 199 -6.55 10.51 -3.99
N ASN A 200 -5.67 11.51 -3.83
CA ASN A 200 -5.61 12.38 -2.67
C ASN A 200 -6.93 13.14 -2.48
N ASN A 201 -7.48 13.72 -3.54
CA ASN A 201 -8.75 14.43 -3.50
C ASN A 201 -9.91 13.52 -3.10
N LEU A 202 -10.00 12.33 -3.67
CA LEU A 202 -11.05 11.35 -3.33
C LEU A 202 -11.02 10.97 -1.84
N ILE A 203 -9.83 10.77 -1.27
CA ILE A 203 -9.68 10.46 0.16
C ILE A 203 -10.02 11.70 1.01
N ALA A 204 -9.60 12.89 0.60
CA ALA A 204 -9.91 14.13 1.32
C ALA A 204 -11.42 14.39 1.36
N GLU A 205 -12.12 14.26 0.23
CA GLU A 205 -13.59 14.37 0.13
C GLU A 205 -14.31 13.34 1.02
N LEU A 206 -13.83 12.10 1.04
CA LEU A 206 -14.37 11.09 1.95
C LEU A 206 -14.18 11.49 3.41
N ALA A 207 -13.02 12.04 3.76
CA ALA A 207 -12.71 12.45 5.14
C ALA A 207 -13.58 13.62 5.63
N GLU A 208 -14.08 14.48 4.76
CA GLU A 208 -15.03 15.55 5.13
C GLU A 208 -16.36 14.98 5.67
N ASN A 209 -16.74 13.78 5.23
CA ASN A 209 -18.01 13.15 5.55
C ASN A 209 -17.88 12.02 6.60
N GLU A 210 -16.67 11.66 7.00
CA GLU A 210 -16.41 10.50 7.89
C GLU A 210 -15.66 10.93 9.16
N LYS A 211 -16.36 11.00 10.28
CA LYS A 211 -15.86 11.51 11.57
C LYS A 211 -14.57 10.88 12.08
N ASN A 212 -14.33 9.60 11.77
CA ASN A 212 -13.14 8.87 12.22
C ASN A 212 -12.06 8.76 11.14
N LEU A 213 -12.19 9.48 10.04
CA LEU A 213 -11.21 9.56 8.97
C LEU A 213 -10.63 10.97 8.91
N ILE A 214 -9.32 11.08 8.98
CA ILE A 214 -8.58 12.33 8.92
C ILE A 214 -7.60 12.23 7.76
N TYR A 215 -7.71 13.11 6.78
CA TYR A 215 -6.74 13.26 5.72
C TYR A 215 -5.64 14.23 6.14
N ILE A 216 -4.38 13.86 5.90
CA ILE A 216 -3.19 14.67 6.17
C ILE A 216 -2.53 14.96 4.83
N ASP A 217 -2.70 16.18 4.36
CA ASP A 217 -2.03 16.63 3.14
C ASP A 217 -0.54 16.84 3.38
N VAL A 218 0.26 16.29 2.49
CA VAL A 218 1.72 16.41 2.50
C VAL A 218 2.24 16.97 1.17
N TRP A 219 1.34 17.23 0.22
CA TRP A 219 1.72 17.46 -1.18
C TRP A 219 2.54 18.74 -1.35
N ASP A 220 1.98 19.89 -0.98
CA ASP A 220 2.62 21.18 -1.23
C ASP A 220 3.89 21.37 -0.41
N GLU A 221 3.95 20.84 0.82
CA GLU A 221 5.14 20.89 1.68
C GLU A 221 6.35 20.11 1.13
N MET A 222 6.10 19.23 0.16
CA MET A 222 7.15 18.43 -0.49
C MET A 222 7.51 18.91 -1.89
N LEU A 223 7.01 20.08 -2.30
CA LEU A 223 7.31 20.70 -3.59
C LEU A 223 8.33 21.83 -3.47
N LEU A 224 8.99 22.13 -4.57
CA LEU A 224 9.69 23.40 -4.81
C LEU A 224 8.69 24.49 -5.25
N GLU A 225 9.15 25.74 -5.31
CA GLU A 225 8.35 26.88 -5.80
C GLU A 225 7.82 26.67 -7.23
N ASP A 226 8.58 25.97 -8.08
CA ASP A 226 8.18 25.64 -9.45
C ASP A 226 7.22 24.44 -9.53
N LYS A 227 6.67 24.02 -8.37
CA LYS A 227 5.71 22.90 -8.22
C LYS A 227 6.25 21.52 -8.58
N LYS A 228 7.56 21.34 -8.70
CA LYS A 228 8.18 20.01 -8.84
C LYS A 228 8.51 19.40 -7.48
N ALA A 229 8.60 18.08 -7.43
CA ALA A 229 9.03 17.37 -6.23
C ALA A 229 10.42 17.84 -5.80
N ASN A 230 10.57 18.22 -4.52
CA ASN A 230 11.82 18.75 -3.98
C ASN A 230 12.86 17.62 -3.81
N PRO A 231 13.96 17.62 -4.60
CA PRO A 231 14.94 16.52 -4.57
C PRO A 231 15.69 16.40 -3.25
N SER A 232 15.77 17.48 -2.45
CA SER A 232 16.44 17.45 -1.14
C SER A 232 15.74 16.60 -0.09
N LEU A 233 14.53 16.11 -0.37
CA LEU A 233 13.70 15.31 0.53
C LEU A 233 13.84 13.81 0.31
N PHE A 234 14.56 13.40 -0.73
CA PHE A 234 14.65 12.00 -1.15
C PHE A 234 16.09 11.49 -1.10
N VAL A 235 16.24 10.18 -1.01
CA VAL A 235 17.50 9.50 -1.27
C VAL A 235 17.74 9.42 -2.78
N GLU A 236 18.86 8.84 -3.20
CA GLU A 236 19.31 8.79 -4.60
C GLU A 236 18.27 8.25 -5.58
N ASP A 237 17.39 7.34 -5.14
CA ASP A 237 16.35 6.75 -5.99
C ASP A 237 15.19 7.71 -6.36
N GLY A 238 15.16 8.90 -5.75
CA GLY A 238 14.11 9.91 -5.98
C GLY A 238 12.70 9.48 -5.59
N LEU A 239 12.56 8.39 -4.84
CA LEU A 239 11.29 7.81 -4.39
C LEU A 239 11.19 7.77 -2.86
N HIS A 240 12.19 7.18 -2.19
CA HIS A 240 12.22 7.03 -0.75
C HIS A 240 12.74 8.30 -0.09
N MET A 241 12.11 8.68 1.02
CA MET A 241 12.48 9.89 1.74
C MET A 241 13.78 9.70 2.54
N ASN A 242 14.55 10.77 2.64
CA ASN A 242 15.61 10.92 3.62
C ASN A 242 15.08 11.58 4.91
N GLU A 243 15.96 11.91 5.86
CA GLU A 243 15.60 12.54 7.13
C GLU A 243 14.81 13.85 6.96
N ASN A 244 15.12 14.65 5.92
CA ASN A 244 14.40 15.89 5.66
C ASN A 244 12.94 15.63 5.27
N GLY A 245 12.69 14.61 4.43
CA GLY A 245 11.35 14.20 4.06
C GLY A 245 10.54 13.69 5.27
N TYR A 246 11.15 12.86 6.12
CA TYR A 246 10.47 12.38 7.35
C TYR A 246 10.23 13.50 8.36
N ARG A 247 11.08 14.53 8.41
CA ARG A 247 10.83 15.70 9.26
C ARG A 247 9.56 16.45 8.84
N ILE A 248 9.29 16.58 7.55
CA ILE A 248 8.00 17.14 7.07
C ILE A 248 6.85 16.28 7.56
N TRP A 249 6.91 14.96 7.34
CA TRP A 249 5.86 14.05 7.78
C TRP A 249 5.64 14.10 9.29
N LYS A 250 6.70 14.12 10.09
CA LYS A 250 6.61 14.33 11.55
C LYS A 250 5.82 15.58 11.90
N ASN A 251 6.19 16.71 11.29
CA ASN A 251 5.58 18.01 11.58
C ASN A 251 4.10 18.07 11.19
N LEU A 252 3.68 17.30 10.19
CA LEU A 252 2.29 17.22 9.75
C LEU A 252 1.50 16.15 10.52
N VAL A 253 2.06 14.98 10.77
CA VAL A 253 1.35 13.85 11.38
C VAL A 253 1.19 14.04 12.89
N LYS A 254 2.27 14.40 13.60
CA LYS A 254 2.28 14.45 15.06
C LYS A 254 1.21 15.38 15.65
N PRO A 255 0.98 16.62 15.15
CA PRO A 255 -0.08 17.50 15.66
C PRO A 255 -1.48 16.90 15.59
N HIS A 256 -1.77 16.10 14.52
CA HIS A 256 -3.04 15.38 14.41
C HIS A 256 -3.18 14.32 15.50
N LEU A 257 -2.09 13.60 15.82
CA LEU A 257 -2.10 12.60 16.89
C LEU A 257 -2.26 13.25 18.26
N ASP A 258 -1.51 14.33 18.54
CA ASP A 258 -1.57 15.09 19.80
C ASP A 258 -2.98 15.67 20.06
N LYS A 259 -3.65 16.15 18.99
CA LYS A 259 -5.02 16.66 19.07
C LYS A 259 -6.05 15.57 19.40
N ASN A 260 -5.84 14.37 18.89
CA ASN A 260 -6.82 13.29 18.95
C ASN A 260 -6.59 12.32 20.12
N PHE A 261 -5.36 12.23 20.62
CA PHE A 261 -4.97 11.29 21.67
C PHE A 261 -4.18 12.03 22.75
N LYS A 262 -4.88 12.43 23.80
CA LYS A 262 -4.21 12.97 24.99
C LYS A 262 -3.30 11.90 25.59
N THR A 263 -2.05 12.23 25.84
CA THR A 263 -1.04 11.41 26.50
C THR A 263 -0.98 11.72 27.99
#